data_d8695657c6144378d0db5becc18e0b9e
#
_entry.id   d8695657c6144378d0db5becc18e0b9e
#
_cell.length_a   1.000
_cell.length_b   1.000
_cell.length_c   1.000
_cell.angle_alpha   90.00
_cell.angle_beta   90.00
_cell.angle_gamma   90.00
#
_symmetry.space_group_name_H-M   'P 1'
#
loop_
_entity.id
_entity.type
_entity.pdbx_description
1 polymer ?
#
loop_
_entity_poly.entity_id
_entity_poly.type
_entity_poly.pdbx_seq_one_letter_code
_entity_poly.pdbx_strand_id
1 'polypeptide(L)'
;GTTEEAVRQERREQGIIPGYRLVDTCAAEFEAYTPYFYSTYGDENEARDTGRKKILILGGGPNRIGQGIEFDYCCVHASMALREMGYETIIVNSNPETVSTDYDSSDKLFFEPLTLEDVLHICGQEKPDGVIVQFGGQTPLNLANALEAHGVPIIGTSPKAIDLAEDREHFSALLRELGLKQAEAGTATNVEDAAAIAGRIGYPVLLRPSFVLGGRGMIIVYEEKELRQYMSEAVEASEERPVLIDRFLENAVEIDVDVIADRERAVIGAIMQHVEPAGIHSGDSASMIPAMGISMKMHKEITRASKELARLLNVCGLMNIQFAVKDEQLYVIEVNPRASRTVPFVSKAIGKPLAKMAAQIMAGKTLAELGFTQEI
;
A
#
# COMPACT_ATOMS: atom_id res chain seq x y z
N GLY A 1 27.22 -17.60 -9.87
CA GLY A 1 25.88 -17.11 -10.14
C GLY A 1 25.97 -15.69 -10.66
N THR A 2 24.99 -15.27 -11.45
CA THR A 2 24.84 -13.90 -11.93
C THR A 2 23.59 -13.29 -11.33
N THR A 3 23.47 -11.98 -11.34
CA THR A 3 22.30 -11.25 -10.85
C THR A 3 21.29 -11.02 -11.99
N GLU A 4 20.01 -10.78 -11.64
CA GLU A 4 18.96 -10.41 -12.60
C GLU A 4 19.38 -9.16 -13.41
N GLU A 5 19.91 -8.14 -12.74
CA GLU A 5 20.37 -6.90 -13.39
C GLU A 5 21.50 -7.15 -14.38
N ALA A 6 22.46 -8.02 -14.07
CA ALA A 6 23.55 -8.36 -15.00
C ALA A 6 23.01 -9.07 -16.27
N VAL A 7 22.05 -9.98 -16.11
CA VAL A 7 21.40 -10.65 -17.25
C VAL A 7 20.61 -9.66 -18.08
N ARG A 8 19.85 -8.78 -17.44
CA ARG A 8 19.09 -7.72 -18.11
C ARG A 8 20.00 -6.80 -18.92
N GLN A 9 21.14 -6.38 -18.34
CA GLN A 9 22.11 -5.52 -19.00
C GLN A 9 22.69 -6.23 -20.23
N GLU A 10 23.11 -7.49 -20.13
CA GLU A 10 23.65 -8.24 -21.25
C GLU A 10 22.61 -8.40 -22.38
N ARG A 11 21.36 -8.70 -22.05
CA ARG A 11 20.27 -8.77 -23.04
C ARG A 11 20.10 -7.47 -23.79
N ARG A 12 20.13 -6.33 -23.08
CA ARG A 12 20.04 -5.00 -23.71
C ARG A 12 21.20 -4.70 -24.63
N GLU A 13 22.42 -5.05 -24.24
CA GLU A 13 23.63 -4.89 -25.07
C GLU A 13 23.58 -5.74 -26.35
N GLN A 14 22.93 -6.89 -26.30
CA GLN A 14 22.68 -7.77 -27.44
C GLN A 14 21.44 -7.37 -28.27
N GLY A 15 20.72 -6.30 -27.87
CA GLY A 15 19.49 -5.87 -28.55
C GLY A 15 18.28 -6.79 -28.28
N ILE A 16 18.35 -7.66 -27.29
CA ILE A 16 17.24 -8.54 -26.90
C ILE A 16 16.29 -7.74 -25.98
N ILE A 17 15.38 -6.99 -26.58
CA ILE A 17 14.41 -6.14 -25.89
C ILE A 17 13.01 -6.57 -26.32
N PRO A 18 12.04 -6.73 -25.41
CA PRO A 18 10.68 -7.07 -25.79
C PRO A 18 9.99 -5.91 -26.53
N GLY A 19 9.23 -6.24 -27.56
CA GLY A 19 8.21 -5.36 -28.13
C GLY A 19 6.85 -5.70 -27.51
N TYR A 20 5.85 -4.88 -27.80
CA TYR A 20 4.49 -5.06 -27.28
C TYR A 20 3.49 -5.18 -28.41
N ARG A 21 2.65 -6.21 -28.32
CA ARG A 21 1.60 -6.44 -29.30
C ARG A 21 0.24 -6.21 -28.72
N LEU A 22 -0.66 -5.68 -29.53
CA LEU A 22 -2.06 -5.50 -29.21
C LEU A 22 -2.77 -6.86 -29.26
N VAL A 23 -3.63 -7.12 -28.27
CA VAL A 23 -4.46 -8.34 -28.29
C VAL A 23 -5.59 -8.14 -29.30
N ASP A 24 -5.62 -8.95 -30.32
CA ASP A 24 -6.72 -9.01 -31.28
C ASP A 24 -7.89 -9.81 -30.69
N THR A 25 -8.95 -9.11 -30.35
CA THR A 25 -10.20 -9.69 -29.82
C THR A 25 -11.26 -9.94 -30.92
N CYS A 26 -10.92 -9.63 -32.19
CA CYS A 26 -11.84 -9.70 -33.33
C CYS A 26 -11.50 -10.80 -34.33
N ALA A 27 -10.58 -11.70 -34.02
CA ALA A 27 -10.12 -12.79 -34.87
C ALA A 27 -9.68 -12.31 -36.28
N ALA A 28 -9.10 -11.15 -36.38
CA ALA A 28 -8.68 -10.46 -37.60
C ALA A 28 -9.83 -10.15 -38.60
N GLU A 29 -11.09 -10.27 -38.19
CA GLU A 29 -12.24 -9.88 -39.03
C GLU A 29 -12.44 -8.37 -39.08
N PHE A 30 -12.07 -7.69 -38.00
CA PHE A 30 -12.14 -6.23 -37.85
C PHE A 30 -10.89 -5.73 -37.07
N GLU A 31 -10.62 -4.44 -37.19
CA GLU A 31 -9.57 -3.81 -36.37
C GLU A 31 -9.96 -3.85 -34.89
N ALA A 32 -9.08 -4.41 -34.05
CA ALA A 32 -9.29 -4.48 -32.60
C ALA A 32 -8.97 -3.11 -31.95
N TYR A 33 -9.90 -2.60 -31.16
CA TYR A 33 -9.75 -1.33 -30.42
C TYR A 33 -9.62 -1.55 -28.92
N THR A 34 -9.03 -2.68 -28.51
CA THR A 34 -8.76 -2.98 -27.10
C THR A 34 -7.48 -2.29 -26.64
N PRO A 35 -7.37 -1.85 -25.38
CA PRO A 35 -6.15 -1.25 -24.84
C PRO A 35 -5.10 -2.30 -24.41
N TYR A 36 -5.30 -3.57 -24.74
CA TYR A 36 -4.57 -4.72 -24.20
C TYR A 36 -3.27 -4.98 -24.93
N PHE A 37 -2.16 -4.89 -24.20
CA PHE A 37 -0.83 -5.18 -24.70
C PHE A 37 -0.18 -6.32 -23.92
N TYR A 38 0.61 -7.12 -24.61
CA TYR A 38 1.47 -8.14 -24.02
C TYR A 38 2.86 -8.10 -24.67
N SER A 39 3.87 -8.49 -23.93
CA SER A 39 5.25 -8.52 -24.41
C SER A 39 5.51 -9.71 -25.32
N THR A 40 6.37 -9.51 -26.30
CA THR A 40 6.88 -10.55 -27.18
C THR A 40 8.28 -10.20 -27.66
N TYR A 41 9.04 -11.21 -28.07
CA TYR A 41 10.33 -10.99 -28.71
C TYR A 41 10.16 -11.10 -30.23
N GLY A 42 10.46 -10.02 -30.94
CA GLY A 42 10.32 -9.91 -32.39
C GLY A 42 10.51 -8.48 -32.84
N ASP A 43 10.41 -8.26 -34.15
CA ASP A 43 10.73 -6.96 -34.77
C ASP A 43 9.55 -5.96 -34.73
N GLU A 44 8.37 -6.39 -34.28
CA GLU A 44 7.17 -5.55 -34.31
C GLU A 44 6.81 -5.05 -32.91
N ASN A 45 6.45 -3.76 -32.85
CA ASN A 45 5.94 -3.10 -31.66
C ASN A 45 4.70 -2.28 -32.03
N GLU A 46 3.56 -2.62 -31.42
CA GLU A 46 2.27 -1.96 -31.68
C GLU A 46 1.90 -0.92 -30.62
N ALA A 47 2.68 -0.82 -29.52
CA ALA A 47 2.51 0.21 -28.53
C ALA A 47 2.98 1.57 -29.06
N ARG A 48 2.06 2.28 -29.72
CA ARG A 48 2.36 3.58 -30.37
C ARG A 48 2.40 4.70 -29.36
N ASP A 49 3.32 5.64 -29.58
CA ASP A 49 3.37 6.90 -28.83
C ASP A 49 2.27 7.85 -29.33
N THR A 50 1.47 8.37 -28.42
CA THR A 50 0.41 9.34 -28.73
C THR A 50 0.86 10.79 -28.63
N GLY A 51 2.06 11.04 -28.07
CA GLY A 51 2.58 12.39 -27.78
C GLY A 51 1.87 13.09 -26.60
N ARG A 52 0.92 12.44 -25.94
CA ARG A 52 0.28 12.95 -24.73
C ARG A 52 1.19 12.75 -23.51
N LYS A 53 1.01 13.59 -22.49
CA LYS A 53 1.59 13.30 -21.17
C LYS A 53 1.00 12.03 -20.61
N LYS A 54 1.86 11.18 -20.02
CA LYS A 54 1.50 9.83 -19.61
C LYS A 54 1.70 9.63 -18.11
N ILE A 55 0.75 8.99 -17.48
CA ILE A 55 0.92 8.48 -16.11
C ILE A 55 0.66 6.97 -16.11
N LEU A 56 1.64 6.23 -15.57
CA LEU A 56 1.59 4.79 -15.42
C LEU A 56 1.17 4.44 -13.99
N ILE A 57 0.23 3.51 -13.84
CA ILE A 57 -0.28 3.03 -12.57
C ILE A 57 0.07 1.54 -12.46
N LEU A 58 0.79 1.18 -11.40
CA LEU A 58 1.05 -0.23 -11.10
C LEU A 58 -0.12 -0.82 -10.31
N GLY A 59 -0.74 -1.84 -10.86
CA GLY A 59 -1.83 -2.58 -10.22
C GLY A 59 -1.37 -3.52 -9.12
N GLY A 60 -2.29 -4.31 -8.57
CA GLY A 60 -2.01 -5.22 -7.44
C GLY A 60 -1.33 -6.53 -7.81
N GLY A 61 -1.32 -6.90 -9.09
CA GLY A 61 -0.93 -8.24 -9.53
C GLY A 61 -1.98 -9.29 -9.17
N PRO A 62 -1.60 -10.57 -9.08
CA PRO A 62 -2.50 -11.65 -8.73
C PRO A 62 -3.11 -11.44 -7.34
N ASN A 63 -4.37 -11.79 -7.19
CA ASN A 63 -5.03 -11.75 -5.90
C ASN A 63 -4.33 -12.70 -4.91
N ARG A 64 -4.13 -12.22 -3.69
CA ARG A 64 -3.53 -12.98 -2.59
C ARG A 64 -4.48 -12.98 -1.40
N ILE A 65 -4.42 -14.03 -0.58
CA ILE A 65 -5.13 -14.06 0.69
C ILE A 65 -4.71 -12.82 1.51
N GLY A 66 -5.69 -12.08 2.02
CA GLY A 66 -5.47 -10.85 2.76
C GLY A 66 -5.30 -9.58 1.92
N GLN A 67 -5.36 -9.64 0.57
CA GLN A 67 -5.48 -8.49 -0.31
C GLN A 67 -6.92 -8.42 -0.87
N GLY A 68 -7.56 -7.28 -0.66
CA GLY A 68 -8.89 -7.03 -1.22
C GLY A 68 -8.85 -6.27 -2.54
N ILE A 69 -9.99 -6.22 -3.22
CA ILE A 69 -10.17 -5.47 -4.48
C ILE A 69 -10.17 -3.94 -4.27
N GLU A 70 -10.09 -3.47 -3.05
CA GLU A 70 -10.12 -2.05 -2.69
C GLU A 70 -8.90 -1.30 -3.27
N PHE A 71 -7.79 -1.98 -3.43
CA PHE A 71 -6.60 -1.44 -4.11
C PHE A 71 -6.85 -1.26 -5.60
N ASP A 72 -7.52 -2.23 -6.22
CA ASP A 72 -7.91 -2.14 -7.62
C ASP A 72 -8.90 -0.98 -7.87
N TYR A 73 -9.87 -0.81 -6.97
CA TYR A 73 -10.74 0.39 -6.96
C TYR A 73 -9.93 1.68 -7.01
N CYS A 74 -8.86 1.79 -6.21
CA CYS A 74 -8.01 2.97 -6.21
C CYS A 74 -7.29 3.17 -7.56
N CYS A 75 -6.81 2.10 -8.18
CA CYS A 75 -6.16 2.15 -9.49
C CYS A 75 -7.14 2.65 -10.59
N VAL A 76 -8.36 2.09 -10.62
CA VAL A 76 -9.41 2.49 -11.57
C VAL A 76 -9.79 3.95 -11.41
N HIS A 77 -10.08 4.38 -10.17
CA HIS A 77 -10.44 5.77 -9.89
C HIS A 77 -9.30 6.75 -10.16
N ALA A 78 -8.05 6.34 -9.97
CA ALA A 78 -6.89 7.13 -10.37
C ALA A 78 -6.82 7.30 -11.87
N SER A 79 -6.97 6.22 -12.63
CA SER A 79 -6.98 6.27 -14.09
C SER A 79 -8.07 7.22 -14.61
N MET A 80 -9.30 7.08 -14.10
CA MET A 80 -10.42 7.97 -14.47
C MET A 80 -10.09 9.45 -14.23
N ALA A 81 -9.58 9.78 -13.03
CA ALA A 81 -9.26 11.16 -12.65
C ALA A 81 -8.14 11.76 -13.51
N LEU A 82 -7.13 10.97 -13.83
CA LEU A 82 -6.00 11.40 -14.66
C LEU A 82 -6.42 11.59 -16.12
N ARG A 83 -7.29 10.73 -16.65
CA ARG A 83 -7.92 10.93 -17.99
C ARG A 83 -8.72 12.22 -18.05
N GLU A 84 -9.52 12.51 -17.01
CA GLU A 84 -10.26 13.78 -16.88
C GLU A 84 -9.32 15.00 -16.87
N MET A 85 -8.05 14.84 -16.40
CA MET A 85 -7.00 15.87 -16.47
C MET A 85 -6.26 15.93 -17.82
N GLY A 86 -6.56 15.05 -18.77
CA GLY A 86 -5.96 15.01 -20.11
C GLY A 86 -4.71 14.13 -20.24
N TYR A 87 -4.33 13.38 -19.21
CA TYR A 87 -3.23 12.41 -19.30
C TYR A 87 -3.67 11.17 -20.10
N GLU A 88 -2.72 10.56 -20.81
CA GLU A 88 -2.83 9.18 -21.24
C GLU A 88 -2.52 8.28 -20.04
N THR A 89 -3.45 7.43 -19.68
CA THR A 89 -3.30 6.53 -18.54
C THR A 89 -2.88 5.14 -19.00
N ILE A 90 -1.87 4.61 -18.30
CA ILE A 90 -1.31 3.30 -18.56
C ILE A 90 -1.44 2.49 -17.28
N ILE A 91 -2.04 1.30 -17.36
CA ILE A 91 -2.07 0.36 -16.24
C ILE A 91 -1.17 -0.84 -16.57
N VAL A 92 -0.40 -1.29 -15.59
CA VAL A 92 0.33 -2.56 -15.63
C VAL A 92 -0.26 -3.47 -14.58
N ASN A 93 -0.85 -4.58 -15.01
CA ASN A 93 -1.43 -5.57 -14.10
C ASN A 93 -1.49 -6.94 -14.77
N SER A 94 -1.25 -8.00 -14.01
CA SER A 94 -1.30 -9.40 -14.49
C SER A 94 -2.56 -10.15 -14.05
N ASN A 95 -3.48 -9.50 -13.35
CA ASN A 95 -4.74 -10.11 -12.94
C ASN A 95 -5.83 -9.84 -14.00
N PRO A 96 -6.30 -10.84 -14.76
CA PRO A 96 -7.31 -10.62 -15.80
C PRO A 96 -8.74 -10.49 -15.24
N GLU A 97 -8.95 -10.80 -13.98
CA GLU A 97 -10.28 -10.80 -13.36
C GLU A 97 -10.46 -9.66 -12.34
N THR A 98 -10.08 -8.45 -12.74
CA THR A 98 -10.27 -7.27 -11.90
C THR A 98 -10.60 -6.05 -12.75
N VAL A 99 -11.27 -5.06 -12.17
CA VAL A 99 -11.83 -3.91 -12.91
C VAL A 99 -10.75 -3.04 -13.56
N SER A 100 -9.55 -2.95 -12.98
CA SER A 100 -8.45 -2.18 -13.58
C SER A 100 -7.97 -2.77 -14.91
N THR A 101 -8.30 -4.03 -15.19
CA THR A 101 -8.00 -4.71 -16.44
C THR A 101 -9.17 -4.76 -17.43
N ASP A 102 -10.26 -4.07 -17.14
CA ASP A 102 -11.34 -3.88 -18.09
C ASP A 102 -10.91 -2.94 -19.23
N TYR A 103 -11.47 -3.18 -20.42
CA TYR A 103 -11.06 -2.50 -21.67
C TYR A 103 -11.26 -0.97 -21.67
N ASP A 104 -12.07 -0.45 -20.78
CA ASP A 104 -12.39 0.98 -20.66
C ASP A 104 -11.75 1.68 -19.45
N SER A 105 -11.00 0.93 -18.62
CA SER A 105 -10.39 1.44 -17.39
C SER A 105 -9.17 2.31 -17.62
N SER A 106 -8.44 2.12 -18.73
CA SER A 106 -7.25 2.92 -19.08
C SER A 106 -7.11 3.09 -20.59
N ASP A 107 -6.24 4.01 -21.02
CA ASP A 107 -5.92 4.17 -22.46
C ASP A 107 -5.03 3.03 -22.96
N LYS A 108 -4.15 2.50 -22.09
CA LYS A 108 -3.32 1.31 -22.36
C LYS A 108 -3.26 0.43 -21.14
N LEU A 109 -3.34 -0.89 -21.36
CA LEU A 109 -3.16 -1.91 -20.35
C LEU A 109 -2.09 -2.90 -20.80
N PHE A 110 -1.04 -3.02 -20.01
CA PHE A 110 -0.01 -4.04 -20.20
C PHE A 110 -0.31 -5.22 -19.27
N PHE A 111 -0.68 -6.36 -19.86
CA PHE A 111 -0.85 -7.61 -19.14
C PHE A 111 0.53 -8.25 -18.89
N GLU A 112 1.25 -7.66 -17.94
CA GLU A 112 2.61 -8.08 -17.61
C GLU A 112 2.76 -8.32 -16.10
N PRO A 113 3.67 -9.23 -15.72
CA PRO A 113 3.99 -9.40 -14.31
C PRO A 113 4.56 -8.11 -13.72
N LEU A 114 4.28 -7.89 -12.43
CA LEU A 114 4.85 -6.78 -11.68
C LEU A 114 6.25 -7.16 -11.17
N THR A 115 7.17 -7.38 -12.11
CA THR A 115 8.60 -7.56 -11.84
C THR A 115 9.37 -6.30 -12.19
N LEU A 116 10.57 -6.13 -11.65
CA LEU A 116 11.40 -4.96 -11.94
C LEU A 116 11.72 -4.89 -13.44
N GLU A 117 12.11 -5.99 -14.06
CA GLU A 117 12.49 -6.05 -15.48
C GLU A 117 11.33 -5.64 -16.38
N ASP A 118 10.14 -6.22 -16.19
CA ASP A 118 8.98 -5.96 -17.04
C ASP A 118 8.52 -4.51 -16.91
N VAL A 119 8.43 -3.99 -15.69
CA VAL A 119 8.04 -2.59 -15.46
C VAL A 119 9.06 -1.61 -16.05
N LEU A 120 10.36 -1.90 -15.94
CA LEU A 120 11.40 -1.07 -16.55
C LEU A 120 11.37 -1.09 -18.08
N HIS A 121 11.01 -2.21 -18.70
CA HIS A 121 10.82 -2.29 -20.14
C HIS A 121 9.64 -1.43 -20.59
N ILE A 122 8.51 -1.50 -19.91
CA ILE A 122 7.32 -0.67 -20.19
C ILE A 122 7.64 0.81 -19.98
N CYS A 123 8.32 1.18 -18.89
CA CYS A 123 8.75 2.56 -18.64
C CYS A 123 9.72 3.06 -19.74
N GLY A 124 10.63 2.21 -20.21
CA GLY A 124 11.55 2.55 -21.31
C GLY A 124 10.84 2.77 -22.64
N GLN A 125 9.78 2.01 -22.91
CA GLN A 125 8.96 2.12 -24.10
C GLN A 125 8.02 3.32 -24.05
N GLU A 126 7.25 3.45 -22.97
CA GLU A 126 6.19 4.45 -22.85
C GLU A 126 6.70 5.82 -22.38
N LYS A 127 7.81 5.87 -21.65
CA LYS A 127 8.42 7.08 -21.07
C LYS A 127 7.41 7.93 -20.30
N PRO A 128 6.78 7.37 -19.25
CA PRO A 128 5.75 8.07 -18.50
C PRO A 128 6.32 9.31 -17.79
N ASP A 129 5.53 10.38 -17.71
CA ASP A 129 5.84 11.58 -16.93
C ASP A 129 5.75 11.33 -15.42
N GLY A 130 5.04 10.26 -15.01
CA GLY A 130 4.91 9.84 -13.63
C GLY A 130 4.46 8.39 -13.49
N VAL A 131 4.90 7.74 -12.41
CA VAL A 131 4.52 6.37 -12.06
C VAL A 131 3.94 6.34 -10.66
N ILE A 132 2.72 5.81 -10.52
CA ILE A 132 2.02 5.63 -9.24
C ILE A 132 2.21 4.19 -8.76
N VAL A 133 2.83 4.03 -7.59
CA VAL A 133 3.07 2.74 -6.92
C VAL A 133 2.18 2.51 -5.70
N GLN A 134 1.47 3.54 -5.22
CA GLN A 134 0.81 3.55 -3.92
C GLN A 134 -0.63 3.02 -3.93
N PHE A 135 -1.19 2.65 -5.07
CA PHE A 135 -2.59 2.23 -5.17
C PHE A 135 -2.77 0.73 -5.33
N GLY A 136 -1.77 0.00 -5.84
CA GLY A 136 -1.84 -1.44 -6.06
C GLY A 136 -1.53 -2.33 -4.85
N GLY A 137 -1.44 -1.77 -3.65
CA GLY A 137 -1.05 -2.51 -2.45
C GLY A 137 0.46 -2.79 -2.35
N GLN A 138 0.85 -3.84 -1.64
CA GLN A 138 2.26 -4.09 -1.32
C GLN A 138 3.12 -4.48 -2.54
N THR A 139 2.55 -5.16 -3.53
CA THR A 139 3.31 -5.64 -4.71
C THR A 139 4.05 -4.50 -5.44
N PRO A 140 3.38 -3.41 -5.88
CA PRO A 140 4.07 -2.30 -6.51
C PRO A 140 4.95 -1.48 -5.54
N LEU A 141 4.61 -1.43 -4.25
CA LEU A 141 5.45 -0.75 -3.25
C LEU A 141 6.83 -1.41 -3.13
N ASN A 142 6.90 -2.73 -3.15
CA ASN A 142 8.16 -3.47 -3.10
C ASN A 142 9.09 -3.15 -4.29
N LEU A 143 8.57 -2.61 -5.38
CA LEU A 143 9.35 -2.20 -6.55
C LEU A 143 9.80 -0.73 -6.48
N ALA A 144 9.21 0.09 -5.61
CA ALA A 144 9.35 1.55 -5.64
C ALA A 144 10.80 2.02 -5.58
N ASN A 145 11.61 1.51 -4.64
CA ASN A 145 13.01 1.88 -4.50
C ASN A 145 13.86 1.47 -5.70
N ALA A 146 13.65 0.25 -6.19
CA ALA A 146 14.39 -0.25 -7.34
C ALA A 146 14.04 0.54 -8.61
N LEU A 147 12.78 0.89 -8.81
CA LEU A 147 12.34 1.73 -9.92
C LEU A 147 12.93 3.14 -9.83
N GLU A 148 12.90 3.77 -8.65
CA GLU A 148 13.50 5.09 -8.43
C GLU A 148 15.02 5.07 -8.71
N ALA A 149 15.73 4.04 -8.24
CA ALA A 149 17.16 3.86 -8.50
C ALA A 149 17.50 3.74 -10.00
N HIS A 150 16.56 3.28 -10.83
CA HIS A 150 16.69 3.22 -12.28
C HIS A 150 16.16 4.49 -12.99
N GLY A 151 15.87 5.56 -12.26
CA GLY A 151 15.43 6.84 -12.80
C GLY A 151 13.95 6.89 -13.22
N VAL A 152 13.14 5.95 -12.80
CA VAL A 152 11.68 5.99 -13.04
C VAL A 152 11.06 7.12 -12.19
N PRO A 153 10.26 8.03 -12.79
CA PRO A 153 9.70 9.19 -12.11
C PRO A 153 8.52 8.77 -11.20
N ILE A 154 8.80 8.31 -9.99
CA ILE A 154 7.75 7.97 -9.01
C ILE A 154 7.07 9.26 -8.55
N ILE A 155 5.74 9.32 -8.66
CA ILE A 155 4.91 10.44 -8.17
C ILE A 155 4.08 9.99 -6.95
N GLY A 156 3.74 10.96 -6.10
CA GLY A 156 3.09 10.71 -4.82
C GLY A 156 4.07 10.83 -3.65
N THR A 157 3.84 10.08 -2.58
CA THR A 157 4.78 9.98 -1.45
C THR A 157 6.06 9.27 -1.91
N SER A 158 7.22 9.79 -1.52
CA SER A 158 8.50 9.24 -1.99
C SER A 158 8.74 7.82 -1.47
N PRO A 159 9.45 6.96 -2.23
CA PRO A 159 9.83 5.63 -1.76
C PRO A 159 10.56 5.65 -0.40
N LYS A 160 11.44 6.62 -0.19
CA LYS A 160 12.14 6.81 1.07
C LYS A 160 11.19 7.06 2.25
N ALA A 161 10.12 7.83 2.06
CA ALA A 161 9.14 8.10 3.12
C ALA A 161 8.26 6.87 3.40
N ILE A 162 7.99 6.06 2.37
CA ILE A 162 7.29 4.79 2.51
C ILE A 162 8.13 3.83 3.34
N ASP A 163 9.41 3.65 3.01
CA ASP A 163 10.35 2.81 3.77
C ASP A 163 10.48 3.26 5.23
N LEU A 164 10.56 4.58 5.46
CA LEU A 164 10.64 5.13 6.81
C LEU A 164 9.43 4.74 7.66
N ALA A 165 8.25 4.65 7.06
CA ALA A 165 7.04 4.22 7.74
C ALA A 165 6.98 2.70 7.97
N GLU A 166 7.59 1.90 7.08
CA GLU A 166 7.62 0.45 7.15
C GLU A 166 8.77 -0.08 8.04
N ASP A 167 9.87 0.68 8.16
CA ASP A 167 11.00 0.31 9.02
C ASP A 167 10.67 0.56 10.50
N ARG A 168 10.64 -0.50 11.29
CA ARG A 168 10.27 -0.45 12.72
C ARG A 168 11.16 0.45 13.57
N GLU A 169 12.46 0.43 13.36
CA GLU A 169 13.41 1.18 14.21
C GLU A 169 13.29 2.67 13.91
N HIS A 170 13.31 3.03 12.63
CA HIS A 170 13.17 4.40 12.17
C HIS A 170 11.80 4.96 12.53
N PHE A 171 10.73 4.17 12.33
CA PHE A 171 9.38 4.58 12.68
C PHE A 171 9.22 4.78 14.20
N SER A 172 9.76 3.87 15.03
CA SER A 172 9.73 4.03 16.49
C SER A 172 10.50 5.28 16.96
N ALA A 173 11.59 5.65 16.28
CA ALA A 173 12.31 6.89 16.56
C ALA A 173 11.45 8.12 16.21
N LEU A 174 10.78 8.09 15.05
CA LEU A 174 9.86 9.13 14.61
C LEU A 174 8.70 9.34 15.59
N LEU A 175 8.08 8.25 16.06
CA LEU A 175 6.98 8.32 17.03
C LEU A 175 7.44 8.92 18.37
N ARG A 176 8.65 8.58 18.83
CA ARG A 176 9.23 9.17 20.05
C ARG A 176 9.47 10.67 19.92
N GLU A 177 9.94 11.14 18.77
CA GLU A 177 10.11 12.56 18.46
C GLU A 177 8.78 13.32 18.56
N LEU A 178 7.68 12.70 18.09
CA LEU A 178 6.33 13.25 18.18
C LEU A 178 5.66 13.09 19.55
N GLY A 179 6.30 12.41 20.49
CA GLY A 179 5.69 12.08 21.78
C GLY A 179 4.50 11.13 21.66
N LEU A 180 4.42 10.35 20.57
CA LEU A 180 3.40 9.33 20.34
C LEU A 180 3.84 8.00 20.91
N LYS A 181 2.90 7.26 21.48
CA LYS A 181 3.16 5.93 22.03
C LYS A 181 3.00 4.86 20.95
N GLN A 182 3.82 3.85 21.04
CA GLN A 182 3.68 2.60 20.31
C GLN A 182 3.61 1.45 21.33
N ALA A 183 2.88 0.39 21.02
CA ALA A 183 2.93 -0.82 21.83
C ALA A 183 4.36 -1.38 21.84
N GLU A 184 4.85 -1.79 23.01
CA GLU A 184 6.16 -2.40 23.11
C GLU A 184 6.21 -3.67 22.25
N ALA A 185 7.32 -3.85 21.56
CA ALA A 185 7.48 -4.93 20.61
C ALA A 185 8.91 -5.49 20.60
N GLY A 186 9.07 -6.65 20.02
CA GLY A 186 10.36 -7.26 19.74
C GLY A 186 10.26 -8.32 18.67
N THR A 187 11.42 -8.84 18.27
CA THR A 187 11.52 -9.88 17.24
C THR A 187 12.43 -10.98 17.75
N ALA A 188 12.00 -12.23 17.65
CA ALA A 188 12.75 -13.40 18.05
C ALA A 188 12.78 -14.46 16.97
N THR A 189 13.91 -15.16 16.86
CA THR A 189 14.09 -16.31 15.97
C THR A 189 14.16 -17.64 16.73
N ASN A 190 14.15 -17.58 18.05
CA ASN A 190 14.17 -18.76 18.93
C ASN A 190 13.29 -18.57 20.17
N VAL A 191 13.03 -19.64 20.87
CA VAL A 191 12.11 -19.70 22.02
C VAL A 191 12.62 -18.87 23.20
N GLU A 192 13.93 -18.89 23.48
CA GLU A 192 14.52 -18.23 24.64
C GLU A 192 14.48 -16.70 24.49
N ASP A 193 14.83 -16.19 23.32
CA ASP A 193 14.75 -14.76 23.02
C ASP A 193 13.29 -14.29 23.05
N ALA A 194 12.37 -15.12 22.53
CA ALA A 194 10.92 -14.83 22.59
C ALA A 194 10.43 -14.71 24.03
N ALA A 195 10.80 -15.63 24.91
CA ALA A 195 10.44 -15.60 26.31
C ALA A 195 11.04 -14.38 27.05
N ALA A 196 12.30 -14.05 26.76
CA ALA A 196 12.94 -12.86 27.32
C ALA A 196 12.26 -11.55 26.88
N ILE A 197 11.89 -11.44 25.60
CA ILE A 197 11.17 -10.30 25.05
C ILE A 197 9.79 -10.19 25.69
N ALA A 198 9.01 -11.27 25.71
CA ALA A 198 7.66 -11.29 26.29
C ALA A 198 7.68 -10.97 27.79
N GLY A 199 8.67 -11.50 28.52
CA GLY A 199 8.86 -11.19 29.93
C GLY A 199 9.16 -9.70 30.19
N ARG A 200 9.91 -9.04 29.30
CA ARG A 200 10.18 -7.59 29.35
C ARG A 200 8.94 -6.76 29.00
N ILE A 201 8.24 -7.14 27.93
CA ILE A 201 7.04 -6.44 27.44
C ILE A 201 5.85 -6.62 28.42
N GLY A 202 5.77 -7.78 29.05
CA GLY A 202 4.65 -8.21 29.90
C GLY A 202 3.49 -8.82 29.09
N TYR A 203 2.88 -9.85 29.66
CA TYR A 203 1.72 -10.53 29.08
C TYR A 203 0.42 -9.70 29.25
N PRO A 204 -0.59 -9.89 28.39
CA PRO A 204 -0.57 -10.75 27.21
C PRO A 204 0.24 -10.15 26.06
N VAL A 205 0.78 -11.03 25.20
CA VAL A 205 1.50 -10.65 23.98
C VAL A 205 0.84 -11.26 22.75
N LEU A 206 0.93 -10.56 21.61
CA LEU A 206 0.52 -11.04 20.30
C LEU A 206 1.75 -11.56 19.56
N LEU A 207 1.72 -12.82 19.17
CA LEU A 207 2.76 -13.43 18.34
C LEU A 207 2.33 -13.41 16.87
N ARG A 208 3.20 -12.90 16.00
CA ARG A 208 2.94 -12.80 14.56
C ARG A 208 4.13 -13.37 13.79
N PRO A 209 3.99 -14.54 13.14
CA PRO A 209 5.02 -15.02 12.23
C PRO A 209 5.21 -14.06 11.06
N SER A 210 6.44 -13.77 10.67
CA SER A 210 6.76 -12.76 9.64
C SER A 210 6.24 -13.08 8.23
N PHE A 211 5.73 -14.30 8.01
CA PHE A 211 5.35 -14.79 6.68
C PHE A 211 3.91 -15.29 6.58
N VAL A 212 3.03 -14.86 7.47
CA VAL A 212 1.63 -15.27 7.42
C VAL A 212 0.80 -14.13 6.88
N LEU A 213 0.14 -14.36 5.76
CA LEU A 213 -0.78 -13.41 5.13
C LEU A 213 -2.17 -13.53 5.76
N GLY A 214 -2.83 -12.39 5.95
CA GLY A 214 -4.21 -12.32 6.38
C GLY A 214 -4.47 -12.75 7.82
N GLY A 215 -3.56 -12.45 8.76
CA GLY A 215 -3.76 -12.75 10.19
C GLY A 215 -3.70 -14.22 10.56
N ARG A 216 -3.46 -15.10 9.60
CA ARG A 216 -3.38 -16.55 9.84
C ARG A 216 -2.16 -16.89 10.67
N GLY A 217 -2.33 -17.61 11.78
CA GLY A 217 -1.23 -17.96 12.70
C GLY A 217 -0.84 -16.85 13.67
N MET A 218 -1.57 -15.73 13.75
CA MET A 218 -1.46 -14.81 14.88
C MET A 218 -2.13 -15.44 16.10
N ILE A 219 -1.47 -15.37 17.24
CA ILE A 219 -1.99 -15.88 18.50
C ILE A 219 -1.74 -14.92 19.64
N ILE A 220 -2.74 -14.73 20.48
CA ILE A 220 -2.60 -14.00 21.75
C ILE A 220 -2.18 -15.01 22.80
N VAL A 221 -1.11 -14.70 23.52
CA VAL A 221 -0.51 -15.56 24.54
C VAL A 221 -0.55 -14.84 25.87
N TYR A 222 -1.06 -15.51 26.88
CA TYR A 222 -1.28 -14.94 28.22
C TYR A 222 -0.19 -15.32 29.22
N GLU A 223 0.59 -16.38 28.95
CA GLU A 223 1.63 -16.86 29.83
C GLU A 223 2.83 -17.46 29.06
N GLU A 224 4.00 -17.54 29.72
CA GLU A 224 5.22 -18.04 29.11
C GLU A 224 5.11 -19.48 28.60
N LYS A 225 4.34 -20.33 29.27
CA LYS A 225 4.15 -21.72 28.87
C LYS A 225 3.50 -21.83 27.49
N GLU A 226 2.45 -21.04 27.23
CA GLU A 226 1.78 -20.98 25.93
C GLU A 226 2.72 -20.44 24.85
N LEU A 227 3.51 -19.41 25.19
CA LEU A 227 4.51 -18.85 24.29
C LEU A 227 5.51 -19.91 23.86
N ARG A 228 6.08 -20.67 24.81
CA ARG A 228 7.07 -21.72 24.53
C ARG A 228 6.50 -22.82 23.64
N GLN A 229 5.26 -23.22 23.89
CA GLN A 229 4.59 -24.22 23.07
C GLN A 229 4.42 -23.71 21.62
N TYR A 230 3.87 -22.53 21.45
CA TYR A 230 3.65 -21.94 20.13
C TYR A 230 4.96 -21.73 19.36
N MET A 231 5.99 -21.20 20.04
CA MET A 231 7.29 -20.95 19.40
C MET A 231 7.98 -22.25 18.97
N SER A 232 7.83 -23.35 19.71
CA SER A 232 8.38 -24.65 19.29
C SER A 232 7.71 -25.15 18.00
N GLU A 233 6.39 -25.03 17.90
CA GLU A 233 5.62 -25.41 16.69
C GLU A 233 5.95 -24.48 15.49
N ALA A 234 6.10 -23.18 15.74
CA ALA A 234 6.40 -22.18 14.70
C ALA A 234 7.85 -22.29 14.18
N VAL A 235 8.81 -22.56 15.05
CA VAL A 235 10.22 -22.75 14.71
C VAL A 235 10.44 -24.06 13.97
N GLU A 236 9.77 -25.15 14.35
CA GLU A 236 9.81 -26.43 13.62
C GLU A 236 9.29 -26.27 12.19
N ALA A 237 8.32 -25.39 11.97
CA ALA A 237 7.75 -25.11 10.64
C ALA A 237 8.67 -24.21 9.78
N SER A 238 9.66 -23.50 10.37
CA SER A 238 10.47 -22.51 9.63
C SER A 238 11.70 -22.07 10.44
N GLU A 239 12.78 -22.83 10.39
CA GLU A 239 14.02 -22.70 11.21
C GLU A 239 14.75 -21.34 11.17
N GLU A 240 14.46 -20.44 10.25
CA GLU A 240 15.21 -19.16 10.09
C GLU A 240 14.32 -17.91 10.07
N ARG A 241 13.04 -18.00 10.43
CA ARG A 241 12.14 -16.88 10.23
C ARG A 241 11.74 -16.21 11.55
N PRO A 242 11.88 -14.87 11.63
CA PRO A 242 11.58 -14.17 12.87
C PRO A 242 10.07 -14.16 13.16
N VAL A 243 9.73 -14.31 14.45
CA VAL A 243 8.39 -14.09 15.00
C VAL A 243 8.38 -12.72 15.67
N LEU A 244 7.37 -11.93 15.33
CA LEU A 244 7.11 -10.64 15.94
C LEU A 244 6.32 -10.85 17.23
N ILE A 245 6.72 -10.15 18.28
CA ILE A 245 6.12 -10.20 19.61
C ILE A 245 5.71 -8.79 19.98
N ASP A 246 4.42 -8.54 20.02
CA ASP A 246 3.88 -7.22 20.33
C ASP A 246 3.08 -7.28 21.65
N ARG A 247 3.15 -6.22 22.46
CA ARG A 247 2.26 -6.06 23.61
C ARG A 247 0.82 -6.08 23.12
N PHE A 248 0.02 -7.03 23.58
CA PHE A 248 -1.39 -7.04 23.26
C PHE A 248 -2.16 -6.03 24.12
N LEU A 249 -2.83 -5.11 23.49
CA LEU A 249 -3.62 -4.06 24.16
C LEU A 249 -5.06 -4.57 24.36
N GLU A 250 -5.23 -5.43 25.34
CA GLU A 250 -6.52 -6.04 25.66
C GLU A 250 -7.60 -4.99 25.93
N ASN A 251 -8.80 -5.18 25.38
CA ASN A 251 -9.93 -4.24 25.44
C ASN A 251 -9.63 -2.84 24.88
N ALA A 252 -8.62 -2.68 24.05
CA ALA A 252 -8.42 -1.44 23.32
C ALA A 252 -9.49 -1.26 22.23
N VAL A 253 -9.84 -0.03 21.94
CA VAL A 253 -10.65 0.33 20.78
C VAL A 253 -9.72 0.58 19.61
N GLU A 254 -9.85 -0.17 18.53
CA GLU A 254 -9.08 0.08 17.31
C GLU A 254 -9.74 1.16 16.45
N ILE A 255 -8.90 2.03 15.94
CA ILE A 255 -9.28 3.19 15.13
C ILE A 255 -8.44 3.20 13.85
N ASP A 256 -9.10 3.21 12.71
CA ASP A 256 -8.49 3.50 11.41
C ASP A 256 -8.73 4.96 11.02
N VAL A 257 -7.70 5.61 10.50
CA VAL A 257 -7.78 6.99 10.02
C VAL A 257 -7.27 7.07 8.59
N ASP A 258 -8.12 7.47 7.66
CA ASP A 258 -7.71 7.79 6.30
C ASP A 258 -7.44 9.29 6.16
N VAL A 259 -6.24 9.60 5.69
CA VAL A 259 -5.74 10.95 5.49
C VAL A 259 -5.43 11.17 4.02
N ILE A 260 -5.74 12.35 3.50
CA ILE A 260 -5.29 12.82 2.20
C ILE A 260 -4.41 14.05 2.39
N ALA A 261 -3.27 14.11 1.72
CA ALA A 261 -2.31 15.21 1.86
C ALA A 261 -1.66 15.60 0.53
N ASP A 262 -1.31 16.88 0.42
CA ASP A 262 -0.65 17.49 -0.75
C ASP A 262 0.76 18.02 -0.43
N ARG A 263 1.39 17.53 0.63
CA ARG A 263 2.65 17.95 1.26
C ARG A 263 2.53 19.23 2.10
N GLU A 264 1.70 20.19 1.71
CA GLU A 264 1.49 21.44 2.46
C GLU A 264 0.38 21.29 3.50
N ARG A 265 -0.66 20.57 3.15
CA ARG A 265 -1.85 20.35 3.97
C ARG A 265 -2.19 18.88 4.06
N ALA A 266 -2.68 18.49 5.23
CA ALA A 266 -3.28 17.16 5.45
C ALA A 266 -4.72 17.35 5.96
N VAL A 267 -5.65 16.59 5.38
CA VAL A 267 -7.07 16.56 5.76
C VAL A 267 -7.46 15.14 6.09
N ILE A 268 -8.15 14.94 7.19
CA ILE A 268 -8.69 13.66 7.59
C ILE A 268 -9.96 13.40 6.81
N GLY A 269 -9.98 12.30 6.06
CA GLY A 269 -11.17 11.82 5.36
C GLY A 269 -12.18 11.25 6.34
N ALA A 270 -11.72 10.36 7.23
CA ALA A 270 -12.55 9.82 8.31
C ALA A 270 -11.70 9.28 9.46
N ILE A 271 -12.30 9.28 10.66
CA ILE A 271 -11.87 8.52 11.81
C ILE A 271 -12.89 7.41 12.00
N MET A 272 -12.47 6.17 11.79
CA MET A 272 -13.31 4.97 11.85
C MET A 272 -13.01 4.17 13.11
N GLN A 273 -14.04 3.66 13.74
CA GLN A 273 -13.92 2.76 14.87
C GLN A 273 -14.24 1.33 14.43
N HIS A 274 -13.41 0.36 14.83
CA HIS A 274 -13.74 -1.06 14.71
C HIS A 274 -14.76 -1.47 15.76
N VAL A 275 -15.69 -2.32 15.35
CA VAL A 275 -16.72 -2.88 16.24
C VAL A 275 -16.18 -4.10 16.99
N GLU A 276 -15.35 -4.90 16.31
CA GLU A 276 -14.70 -6.06 16.88
C GLU A 276 -13.58 -5.67 17.85
N PRO A 277 -13.29 -6.55 18.83
CA PRO A 277 -12.19 -6.32 19.77
C PRO A 277 -10.83 -6.19 19.07
N ALA A 278 -9.90 -5.45 19.70
CA ALA A 278 -8.53 -5.32 19.24
C ALA A 278 -7.87 -6.67 18.99
N GLY A 279 -7.06 -6.74 17.91
CA GLY A 279 -6.37 -7.94 17.46
C GLY A 279 -7.10 -8.72 16.36
N ILE A 280 -8.30 -8.30 15.97
CA ILE A 280 -8.97 -8.82 14.77
C ILE A 280 -8.53 -8.02 13.57
N HIS A 281 -8.16 -8.71 12.50
CA HIS A 281 -7.69 -8.04 11.29
C HIS A 281 -8.73 -7.05 10.74
N SER A 282 -8.30 -5.87 10.32
CA SER A 282 -9.20 -4.80 9.84
C SER A 282 -10.11 -5.21 8.68
N GLY A 283 -9.67 -6.15 7.84
CA GLY A 283 -10.50 -6.72 6.76
C GLY A 283 -11.64 -7.61 7.23
N ASP A 284 -11.59 -8.10 8.46
CA ASP A 284 -12.59 -8.97 9.08
C ASP A 284 -13.43 -8.23 10.14
N SER A 285 -13.16 -6.94 10.34
CA SER A 285 -13.84 -6.09 11.32
C SER A 285 -14.89 -5.21 10.65
N ALA A 286 -16.08 -5.12 11.25
CA ALA A 286 -17.03 -4.07 10.90
C ALA A 286 -16.51 -2.72 11.39
N SER A 287 -16.68 -1.68 10.58
CA SER A 287 -16.22 -0.33 10.90
C SER A 287 -17.38 0.66 10.92
N MET A 288 -17.35 1.61 11.84
CA MET A 288 -18.34 2.67 11.92
C MET A 288 -17.70 4.06 11.76
N ILE A 289 -18.39 4.96 11.07
CA ILE A 289 -18.08 6.37 10.92
C ILE A 289 -19.31 7.17 11.37
N PRO A 290 -19.16 8.19 12.24
CA PRO A 290 -17.95 8.54 12.98
C PRO A 290 -17.61 7.56 14.10
N ALA A 291 -16.39 7.64 14.64
CA ALA A 291 -16.00 6.91 15.83
C ALA A 291 -16.80 7.37 17.06
N MET A 292 -17.60 6.49 17.64
CA MET A 292 -18.53 6.81 18.73
C MET A 292 -17.97 6.50 20.12
N GLY A 293 -17.01 5.57 20.22
CA GLY A 293 -16.47 5.08 21.48
C GLY A 293 -15.25 5.81 22.02
N ILE A 294 -14.94 7.01 21.49
CA ILE A 294 -13.78 7.80 21.92
C ILE A 294 -14.21 9.18 22.44
N SER A 295 -13.45 9.68 23.42
CA SER A 295 -13.70 11.02 23.97
C SER A 295 -13.33 12.13 22.97
N MET A 296 -13.92 13.32 23.14
CA MET A 296 -13.56 14.51 22.33
C MET A 296 -12.07 14.88 22.48
N LYS A 297 -11.46 14.59 23.64
CA LYS A 297 -10.02 14.78 23.84
C LYS A 297 -9.25 13.83 22.95
N MET A 298 -9.62 12.57 22.93
CA MET A 298 -8.98 11.54 22.10
C MET A 298 -9.14 11.83 20.61
N HIS A 299 -10.33 12.26 20.19
CA HIS A 299 -10.57 12.68 18.81
C HIS A 299 -9.61 13.78 18.35
N LYS A 300 -9.39 14.81 19.20
CA LYS A 300 -8.43 15.89 18.91
C LYS A 300 -6.98 15.38 18.87
N GLU A 301 -6.63 14.45 19.75
CA GLU A 301 -5.28 13.85 19.78
C GLU A 301 -5.01 13.02 18.53
N ILE A 302 -5.96 12.17 18.10
CA ILE A 302 -5.89 11.41 16.84
C ILE A 302 -5.73 12.36 15.66
N THR A 303 -6.55 13.41 15.57
CA THR A 303 -6.48 14.43 14.52
C THR A 303 -5.10 15.07 14.45
N ARG A 304 -4.55 15.51 15.60
CA ARG A 304 -3.22 16.10 15.68
C ARG A 304 -2.14 15.13 15.24
N ALA A 305 -2.13 13.92 15.81
CA ALA A 305 -1.16 12.88 15.50
C ALA A 305 -1.14 12.53 14.01
N SER A 306 -2.32 12.36 13.42
CA SER A 306 -2.46 12.02 12.00
C SER A 306 -1.90 13.10 11.08
N LYS A 307 -2.16 14.38 11.37
CA LYS A 307 -1.63 15.52 10.59
C LYS A 307 -0.12 15.66 10.74
N GLU A 308 0.40 15.48 11.95
CA GLU A 308 1.84 15.55 12.20
C GLU A 308 2.59 14.41 11.49
N LEU A 309 2.07 13.18 11.51
CA LEU A 309 2.63 12.06 10.78
C LEU A 309 2.61 12.30 9.25
N ALA A 310 1.50 12.82 8.71
CA ALA A 310 1.42 13.16 7.29
C ALA A 310 2.46 14.22 6.89
N ARG A 311 2.68 15.23 7.72
CA ARG A 311 3.66 16.29 7.49
C ARG A 311 5.10 15.75 7.54
N LEU A 312 5.43 14.94 8.56
CA LEU A 312 6.79 14.40 8.73
C LEU A 312 7.17 13.42 7.63
N LEU A 313 6.24 12.58 7.21
CA LEU A 313 6.42 11.66 6.09
C LEU A 313 6.28 12.36 4.73
N ASN A 314 6.06 13.68 4.72
CA ASN A 314 5.86 14.47 3.49
C ASN A 314 4.87 13.79 2.52
N VAL A 315 3.74 13.35 3.05
CA VAL A 315 2.74 12.58 2.31
C VAL A 315 2.18 13.37 1.13
N CYS A 316 2.08 12.70 0.01
CA CYS A 316 1.44 13.18 -1.20
C CYS A 316 0.47 12.13 -1.72
N GLY A 317 -0.82 12.38 -1.59
CA GLY A 317 -1.88 11.41 -1.85
C GLY A 317 -2.50 10.87 -0.57
N LEU A 318 -2.66 9.56 -0.45
CA LEU A 318 -3.32 8.88 0.67
C LEU A 318 -2.33 8.38 1.71
N MET A 319 -2.79 8.37 2.95
CA MET A 319 -2.15 7.68 4.07
C MET A 319 -3.23 7.09 4.98
N ASN A 320 -3.03 5.86 5.42
CA ASN A 320 -3.83 5.22 6.45
C ASN A 320 -3.00 5.07 7.73
N ILE A 321 -3.64 5.31 8.87
CA ILE A 321 -3.03 5.13 10.18
C ILE A 321 -3.94 4.26 11.02
N GLN A 322 -3.37 3.23 11.61
CA GLN A 322 -4.06 2.41 12.60
C GLN A 322 -3.61 2.81 14.01
N PHE A 323 -4.60 3.11 14.83
CA PHE A 323 -4.42 3.43 16.24
C PHE A 323 -5.15 2.43 17.13
N ALA A 324 -4.67 2.30 18.36
CA ALA A 324 -5.42 1.71 19.46
C ALA A 324 -5.62 2.74 20.58
N VAL A 325 -6.81 2.79 21.13
CA VAL A 325 -7.13 3.62 22.29
C VAL A 325 -7.41 2.71 23.49
N LYS A 326 -6.58 2.84 24.53
CA LYS A 326 -6.74 2.11 25.78
C LYS A 326 -6.55 3.04 26.97
N ASP A 327 -7.48 3.05 27.90
CA ASP A 327 -7.43 3.85 29.14
C ASP A 327 -7.12 5.35 28.86
N GLU A 328 -7.84 5.94 27.88
CA GLU A 328 -7.62 7.32 27.42
C GLU A 328 -6.16 7.61 26.95
N GLN A 329 -5.45 6.60 26.47
CA GLN A 329 -4.14 6.72 25.87
C GLN A 329 -4.17 6.26 24.41
N LEU A 330 -3.52 7.03 23.55
CA LEU A 330 -3.38 6.75 22.13
C LEU A 330 -2.10 5.98 21.85
N TYR A 331 -2.23 4.88 21.12
CA TYR A 331 -1.10 4.08 20.62
C TYR A 331 -1.16 4.02 19.09
N VAL A 332 -0.04 4.24 18.45
CA VAL A 332 0.11 4.02 17.01
C VAL A 332 0.43 2.55 16.78
N ILE A 333 -0.36 1.87 15.96
CA ILE A 333 -0.12 0.48 15.57
C ILE A 333 0.74 0.45 14.31
N GLU A 334 0.26 1.10 13.23
CA GLU A 334 0.99 1.20 11.97
C GLU A 334 0.60 2.45 11.17
N VAL A 335 1.48 2.86 10.28
CA VAL A 335 1.23 3.94 9.32
C VAL A 335 1.57 3.44 7.91
N ASN A 336 0.62 3.63 7.01
CA ASN A 336 0.71 3.20 5.63
C ASN A 336 0.56 4.41 4.70
N PRO A 337 1.64 5.05 4.21
CA PRO A 337 1.55 6.21 3.30
C PRO A 337 1.17 5.77 1.88
N ARG A 338 0.04 5.13 1.75
CA ARG A 338 -0.55 4.55 0.54
C ARG A 338 -2.06 4.42 0.67
N ALA A 339 -2.73 3.97 -0.39
CA ALA A 339 -4.14 3.57 -0.33
C ALA A 339 -4.34 2.44 0.69
N SER A 340 -5.52 2.42 1.29
CA SER A 340 -5.97 1.44 2.27
C SER A 340 -7.24 0.73 1.78
N ARG A 341 -7.60 -0.35 2.45
CA ARG A 341 -8.87 -1.06 2.20
C ARG A 341 -10.09 -0.23 2.55
N THR A 342 -9.94 0.74 3.44
CA THR A 342 -11.04 1.58 3.91
C THR A 342 -11.39 2.71 2.94
N VAL A 343 -10.49 3.06 2.00
CA VAL A 343 -10.69 4.17 1.04
C VAL A 343 -12.02 4.11 0.27
N PRO A 344 -12.46 2.97 -0.29
CA PRO A 344 -13.76 2.91 -0.97
C PRO A 344 -14.94 3.15 -0.04
N PHE A 345 -14.88 2.59 1.18
CA PHE A 345 -15.90 2.77 2.20
C PHE A 345 -15.98 4.24 2.65
N VAL A 346 -14.84 4.82 3.04
CA VAL A 346 -14.75 6.23 3.45
C VAL A 346 -15.24 7.14 2.35
N SER A 347 -14.76 6.95 1.12
CA SER A 347 -15.15 7.78 -0.03
C SER A 347 -16.67 7.83 -0.22
N LYS A 348 -17.35 6.69 -0.09
CA LYS A 348 -18.80 6.58 -0.20
C LYS A 348 -19.52 7.19 1.01
N ALA A 349 -19.01 6.94 2.22
CA ALA A 349 -19.62 7.44 3.47
C ALA A 349 -19.61 8.97 3.54
N ILE A 350 -18.49 9.60 3.15
CA ILE A 350 -18.34 11.07 3.20
C ILE A 350 -18.74 11.77 1.89
N GLY A 351 -19.06 11.01 0.83
CA GLY A 351 -19.41 11.57 -0.49
C GLY A 351 -18.25 12.29 -1.20
N LYS A 352 -16.99 11.91 -0.92
CA LYS A 352 -15.79 12.46 -1.55
C LYS A 352 -14.93 11.35 -2.16
N PRO A 353 -14.59 11.42 -3.45
CA PRO A 353 -13.84 10.37 -4.14
C PRO A 353 -12.34 10.47 -3.81
N LEU A 354 -11.93 10.00 -2.61
CA LEU A 354 -10.58 10.18 -2.09
C LEU A 354 -9.48 9.64 -3.02
N ALA A 355 -9.69 8.49 -3.67
CA ALA A 355 -8.73 7.93 -4.61
C ALA A 355 -8.54 8.82 -5.86
N LYS A 356 -9.62 9.39 -6.41
CA LYS A 356 -9.56 10.36 -7.52
C LYS A 356 -8.79 11.61 -7.10
N MET A 357 -9.13 12.17 -5.95
CA MET A 357 -8.48 13.37 -5.42
C MET A 357 -6.98 13.13 -5.17
N ALA A 358 -6.62 11.99 -4.60
CA ALA A 358 -5.23 11.62 -4.38
C ALA A 358 -4.43 11.52 -5.68
N ALA A 359 -4.98 10.90 -6.72
CA ALA A 359 -4.33 10.84 -8.04
C ALA A 359 -4.13 12.24 -8.63
N GLN A 360 -5.12 13.14 -8.49
CA GLN A 360 -5.01 14.53 -8.92
C GLN A 360 -3.91 15.29 -8.16
N ILE A 361 -3.77 15.04 -6.85
CA ILE A 361 -2.71 15.62 -6.01
C ILE A 361 -1.33 15.10 -6.46
N MET A 362 -1.20 13.80 -6.69
CA MET A 362 0.04 13.21 -7.18
C MET A 362 0.44 13.79 -8.55
N ALA A 363 -0.54 14.17 -9.36
CA ALA A 363 -0.35 14.86 -10.65
C ALA A 363 -0.20 16.38 -10.54
N GLY A 364 -0.08 16.93 -9.33
CA GLY A 364 0.30 18.33 -9.07
C GLY A 364 -0.82 19.27 -8.63
N LYS A 365 -2.06 18.80 -8.44
CA LYS A 365 -3.12 19.62 -7.83
C LYS A 365 -2.95 19.72 -6.32
N THR A 366 -3.48 20.80 -5.74
CA THR A 366 -3.54 21.00 -4.29
C THR A 366 -4.92 20.67 -3.73
N LEU A 367 -5.00 20.37 -2.43
CA LEU A 367 -6.27 20.19 -1.72
C LEU A 367 -7.14 21.45 -1.79
N ALA A 368 -6.53 22.62 -1.85
CA ALA A 368 -7.24 23.90 -2.00
C ALA A 368 -7.94 23.98 -3.37
N GLU A 369 -7.26 23.63 -4.47
CA GLU A 369 -7.84 23.59 -5.81
C GLU A 369 -8.96 22.56 -5.93
N LEU A 370 -8.88 21.47 -5.16
CA LEU A 370 -9.92 20.44 -5.11
C LEU A 370 -11.08 20.78 -4.18
N GLY A 371 -11.02 21.92 -3.47
CA GLY A 371 -12.06 22.34 -2.52
C GLY A 371 -12.21 21.40 -1.32
N PHE A 372 -11.14 20.72 -0.92
CA PHE A 372 -11.13 19.79 0.22
C PHE A 372 -10.09 20.23 1.28
N THR A 373 -10.48 21.20 2.08
CA THR A 373 -9.57 21.87 3.03
C THR A 373 -9.96 21.72 4.50
N GLN A 374 -11.06 21.04 4.77
CA GLN A 374 -11.60 20.81 6.11
C GLN A 374 -12.07 19.36 6.25
N GLU A 375 -11.97 18.84 7.45
CA GLU A 375 -12.54 17.55 7.84
C GLU A 375 -14.07 17.59 7.71
N ILE A 376 -14.67 16.44 7.44
CA ILE A 376 -16.12 16.28 7.32
C ILE A 376 -16.71 15.73 8.61
#